data_04f3a8609454b669e42289d313541d16
#
_entry.id   04f3a8609454b669e42289d313541d16
#
_cell.length_a   1.000
_cell.length_b   1.000
_cell.length_c   1.000
_cell.angle_alpha   90.00
_cell.angle_beta   90.00
_cell.angle_gamma   90.00
#
_symmetry.space_group_name_H-M   'P 1'
#
loop_
_entity.id
_entity.type
_entity.pdbx_description
1 polymer ?
#
loop_
_entity_poly.entity_id
_entity_poly.type
_entity_poly.pdbx_seq_one_letter_code
_entity_poly.pdbx_strand_id
1 'polypeptide(L)'
;MKRLSVAALVLLAAAAHAEKADRDKPTQIEANRMSADDARKVNIFEGNVVVTKGTIRLTADRVVVRQDAEGFQSATATGRPARFRQRQDARPGEKEAIWIDGEASRIEIDDRAQKIELFENARVTRGCDEVAGDYILVDQRSEFYEVKGGKDGGQKGRVKAIIQPKGGGAEPAKPGCK
;
A
#
# COMPACT_ATOMS: atom_id res chain seq x y z
N MET A 1 -35.39 -27.30 44.42
CA MET A 1 -34.71 -26.02 44.17
C MET A 1 -33.59 -26.29 43.17
N LYS A 2 -33.84 -26.05 41.88
CA LYS A 2 -32.87 -26.28 40.76
C LYS A 2 -32.17 -24.96 40.49
N ARG A 3 -30.87 -24.91 40.73
CA ARG A 3 -30.03 -23.74 40.36
C ARG A 3 -29.59 -23.90 38.89
N LEU A 4 -30.15 -23.09 38.02
CA LEU A 4 -29.66 -22.93 36.64
C LEU A 4 -28.39 -22.04 36.68
N SER A 5 -27.26 -22.64 36.37
CA SER A 5 -26.03 -21.89 36.08
C SER A 5 -26.08 -21.47 34.62
N VAL A 6 -26.27 -20.17 34.38
CA VAL A 6 -26.12 -19.57 33.06
C VAL A 6 -24.62 -19.32 32.84
N ALA A 7 -24.00 -20.16 32.04
CA ALA A 7 -22.64 -19.93 31.56
C ALA A 7 -22.70 -18.85 30.43
N ALA A 8 -22.30 -17.64 30.76
CA ALA A 8 -22.15 -16.56 29.77
C ALA A 8 -20.93 -16.87 28.86
N LEU A 9 -21.20 -17.28 27.64
CA LEU A 9 -20.21 -17.46 26.58
C LEU A 9 -19.81 -16.08 26.07
N VAL A 10 -18.71 -15.53 26.60
CA VAL A 10 -18.09 -14.30 26.04
C VAL A 10 -17.37 -14.69 24.77
N LEU A 11 -18.02 -14.49 23.62
CA LEU A 11 -17.35 -14.49 22.32
C LEU A 11 -16.44 -13.27 22.27
N LEU A 12 -15.14 -13.45 22.48
CA LEU A 12 -14.14 -12.46 22.07
C LEU A 12 -14.14 -12.41 20.55
N ALA A 13 -14.79 -11.40 20.00
CA ALA A 13 -14.58 -10.99 18.63
C ALA A 13 -13.16 -10.40 18.55
N ALA A 14 -12.18 -11.21 18.16
CA ALA A 14 -10.88 -10.74 17.74
C ALA A 14 -11.08 -10.02 16.40
N ALA A 15 -11.33 -8.70 16.47
CA ALA A 15 -11.41 -7.86 15.30
C ALA A 15 -10.03 -7.82 14.62
N ALA A 16 -10.01 -8.08 13.34
CA ALA A 16 -8.83 -7.96 12.47
C ALA A 16 -8.28 -6.52 12.49
N HIS A 17 -7.08 -6.31 13.05
CA HIS A 17 -6.55 -4.98 13.35
C HIS A 17 -5.14 -4.69 12.80
N ALA A 18 -4.66 -5.35 11.76
CA ALA A 18 -3.28 -5.10 11.34
C ALA A 18 -3.11 -3.88 10.43
N GLU A 19 -4.08 -3.53 9.61
CA GLU A 19 -4.05 -2.27 8.87
C GLU A 19 -4.09 -1.04 9.80
N LYS A 20 -4.69 -1.20 10.99
CA LYS A 20 -4.67 -0.20 12.06
C LYS A 20 -3.32 -0.15 12.79
N ALA A 21 -2.56 -1.25 12.83
CA ALA A 21 -1.29 -1.31 13.53
C ALA A 21 -0.20 -0.40 12.92
N ASP A 22 -0.20 -0.18 11.61
CA ASP A 22 0.77 0.71 10.95
C ASP A 22 0.38 2.18 11.09
N ARG A 23 -0.91 2.50 11.24
CA ARG A 23 -1.39 3.88 11.35
C ARG A 23 -0.79 4.62 12.55
N ASP A 24 -0.67 3.95 13.69
CA ASP A 24 -0.19 4.53 14.94
C ASP A 24 1.33 4.45 15.10
N LYS A 25 2.06 3.93 14.11
CA LYS A 25 3.52 3.88 14.14
C LYS A 25 4.13 5.20 13.70
N PRO A 26 5.27 5.58 14.29
CA PRO A 26 6.00 6.75 13.84
C PRO A 26 6.47 6.56 12.40
N THR A 27 6.40 7.63 11.61
CA THR A 27 6.99 7.68 10.28
C THR A 27 8.46 8.11 10.39
N GLN A 28 9.37 7.28 9.89
CA GLN A 28 10.80 7.58 9.77
C GLN A 28 11.12 7.84 8.32
N ILE A 29 11.91 8.89 8.04
CA ILE A 29 12.34 9.24 6.69
C ILE A 29 13.85 9.45 6.71
N GLU A 30 14.56 8.72 5.85
CA GLU A 30 15.98 8.86 5.58
C GLU A 30 16.18 9.39 4.17
N ALA A 31 17.11 10.33 3.97
CA ALA A 31 17.44 10.90 2.67
C ALA A 31 18.84 11.53 2.69
N ASN A 32 19.41 11.79 1.52
CA ASN A 32 20.68 12.51 1.44
C ASN A 32 20.51 13.99 1.81
N ARG A 33 19.33 14.57 1.56
CA ARG A 33 19.03 15.98 1.81
C ARG A 33 17.57 16.14 2.23
N MET A 34 17.34 17.07 3.15
CA MET A 34 16.02 17.53 3.55
C MET A 34 15.94 19.06 3.46
N SER A 35 14.81 19.59 3.04
CA SER A 35 14.43 21.00 3.19
C SER A 35 13.00 21.09 3.71
N ALA A 36 12.75 22.08 4.57
CA ALA A 36 11.45 22.32 5.17
C ALA A 36 10.99 23.76 4.88
N ASP A 37 9.72 23.91 4.53
CA ASP A 37 9.04 25.20 4.43
C ASP A 37 7.89 25.20 5.45
N ASP A 38 8.16 25.76 6.60
CA ASP A 38 7.20 25.78 7.70
C ASP A 38 5.98 26.66 7.41
N ALA A 39 6.14 27.69 6.59
CA ALA A 39 5.04 28.57 6.21
C ALA A 39 4.02 27.86 5.32
N ARG A 40 4.51 26.97 4.43
CA ARG A 40 3.70 26.16 3.52
C ARG A 40 3.39 24.77 4.06
N LYS A 41 3.97 24.39 5.19
CA LYS A 41 3.86 23.05 5.77
C LYS A 41 4.29 21.94 4.79
N VAL A 42 5.41 22.16 4.09
CA VAL A 42 5.97 21.26 3.11
C VAL A 42 7.38 20.85 3.52
N ASN A 43 7.61 19.54 3.55
CA ASN A 43 8.92 18.94 3.72
C ASN A 43 9.33 18.20 2.45
N ILE A 44 10.57 18.42 1.99
CA ILE A 44 11.11 17.82 0.78
C ILE A 44 12.34 17.00 1.16
N PHE A 45 12.33 15.73 0.77
CA PHE A 45 13.42 14.79 0.96
C PHE A 45 13.96 14.37 -0.41
N GLU A 46 15.29 14.39 -0.60
CA GLU A 46 15.93 14.14 -1.89
C GLU A 46 17.13 13.21 -1.75
N GLY A 47 17.27 12.30 -2.71
CA GLY A 47 18.38 11.36 -2.85
C GLY A 47 18.25 10.14 -1.94
N ASN A 48 18.09 8.97 -2.53
CA ASN A 48 18.00 7.67 -1.83
C ASN A 48 16.97 7.68 -0.69
N VAL A 49 15.80 8.28 -0.94
CA VAL A 49 14.80 8.44 0.10
C VAL A 49 14.22 7.10 0.49
N VAL A 50 14.18 6.84 1.80
CA VAL A 50 13.55 5.66 2.42
C VAL A 50 12.58 6.15 3.47
N VAL A 51 11.30 5.81 3.30
CA VAL A 51 10.24 6.05 4.29
C VAL A 51 9.83 4.73 4.90
N THR A 52 9.75 4.67 6.23
CA THR A 52 9.24 3.49 6.96
C THR A 52 8.17 3.91 7.96
N LYS A 53 7.08 3.14 8.03
CA LYS A 53 6.00 3.29 9.01
C LYS A 53 5.40 1.91 9.30
N GLY A 54 5.76 1.31 10.43
CA GLY A 54 5.37 -0.07 10.74
C GLY A 54 5.89 -1.05 9.68
N THR A 55 5.00 -1.72 8.96
CA THR A 55 5.35 -2.65 7.86
C THR A 55 5.51 -1.96 6.52
N ILE A 56 5.10 -0.69 6.41
CA ILE A 56 5.19 0.11 5.20
C ILE A 56 6.65 0.52 4.98
N ARG A 57 7.16 0.28 3.78
CA ARG A 57 8.44 0.78 3.30
C ARG A 57 8.25 1.39 1.91
N LEU A 58 8.65 2.65 1.74
CA LEU A 58 8.66 3.34 0.47
C LEU A 58 10.08 3.78 0.14
N THR A 59 10.51 3.60 -1.11
CA THR A 59 11.80 4.08 -1.63
C THR A 59 11.59 4.93 -2.87
N ALA A 60 12.34 6.04 -2.98
CA ALA A 60 12.19 6.99 -4.07
C ALA A 60 13.45 7.85 -4.25
N ASP A 61 13.54 8.55 -5.38
CA ASP A 61 14.58 9.57 -5.59
C ASP A 61 14.24 10.86 -4.82
N ARG A 62 12.93 11.17 -4.72
CA ARG A 62 12.42 12.36 -4.04
C ARG A 62 11.06 12.09 -3.41
N VAL A 63 10.84 12.62 -2.21
CA VAL A 63 9.55 12.60 -1.51
C VAL A 63 9.20 14.01 -1.05
N VAL A 64 7.97 14.43 -1.34
CA VAL A 64 7.38 15.67 -0.85
C VAL A 64 6.25 15.31 0.10
N VAL A 65 6.36 15.76 1.33
CA VAL A 65 5.35 15.55 2.37
C VAL A 65 4.66 16.87 2.67
N ARG A 66 3.34 16.89 2.67
CA ARG A 66 2.53 18.01 3.11
C ARG A 66 1.82 17.64 4.39
N GLN A 67 1.93 18.54 5.37
CA GLN A 67 1.30 18.39 6.67
C GLN A 67 0.42 19.60 6.95
N ASP A 68 -0.65 19.41 7.69
CA ASP A 68 -1.40 20.51 8.31
C ASP A 68 -1.23 20.52 9.83
N ALA A 69 -2.06 21.30 10.52
CA ALA A 69 -2.04 21.38 11.98
C ALA A 69 -2.40 20.07 12.68
N GLU A 70 -3.05 19.15 11.98
CA GLU A 70 -3.48 17.84 12.49
C GLU A 70 -2.47 16.73 12.20
N GLY A 71 -1.39 17.03 11.44
CA GLY A 71 -0.30 16.11 11.13
C GLY A 71 -0.14 15.78 9.66
N PHE A 72 0.40 14.58 9.38
CA PHE A 72 0.65 14.11 8.02
C PHE A 72 -0.64 13.95 7.21
N GLN A 73 -0.68 14.50 6.00
CA GLN A 73 -1.86 14.47 5.14
C GLN A 73 -1.62 13.85 3.78
N SER A 74 -0.52 14.19 3.13
CA SER A 74 -0.21 13.65 1.81
C SER A 74 1.27 13.57 1.55
N ALA A 75 1.66 12.60 0.72
CA ALA A 75 3.01 12.46 0.21
C ALA A 75 2.99 12.21 -1.29
N THR A 76 3.96 12.78 -1.99
CA THR A 76 4.26 12.48 -3.39
C THR A 76 5.68 11.95 -3.46
N ALA A 77 5.84 10.70 -3.89
CA ALA A 77 7.12 10.06 -4.12
C ALA A 77 7.38 9.95 -5.62
N THR A 78 8.56 10.34 -6.07
CA THR A 78 9.00 10.22 -7.47
C THR A 78 10.31 9.46 -7.54
N GLY A 79 10.45 8.59 -8.54
CA GLY A 79 11.63 7.76 -8.71
C GLY A 79 11.66 7.03 -10.05
N ARG A 80 12.71 6.22 -10.27
CA ARG A 80 12.89 5.45 -11.51
C ARG A 80 13.13 3.96 -11.23
N PRO A 81 12.11 3.25 -10.72
CA PRO A 81 10.81 3.71 -10.20
C PRO A 81 10.85 4.05 -8.70
N ALA A 82 9.84 4.78 -8.22
CA ALA A 82 9.46 4.75 -6.81
C ALA A 82 8.79 3.42 -6.49
N ARG A 83 9.03 2.87 -5.29
CA ARG A 83 8.50 1.58 -4.86
C ARG A 83 7.93 1.68 -3.47
N PHE A 84 6.82 0.98 -3.23
CA PHE A 84 6.34 0.75 -1.87
C PHE A 84 6.10 -0.73 -1.61
N ARG A 85 6.17 -1.12 -0.35
CA ARG A 85 5.83 -2.43 0.16
C ARG A 85 5.08 -2.28 1.47
N GLN A 86 4.01 -3.07 1.65
CA GLN A 86 3.21 -3.11 2.86
C GLN A 86 2.73 -4.52 3.13
N ARG A 87 2.67 -4.91 4.39
CA ARG A 87 2.05 -6.16 4.80
C ARG A 87 0.56 -5.92 5.03
N GLN A 88 -0.27 -6.66 4.34
CA GLN A 88 -1.71 -6.69 4.55
C GLN A 88 -2.08 -7.93 5.37
N ASP A 89 -3.00 -7.77 6.32
CA ASP A 89 -3.54 -8.90 7.07
C ASP A 89 -4.28 -9.88 6.17
N ALA A 90 -4.33 -11.12 6.66
CA ALA A 90 -5.11 -12.16 6.01
C ALA A 90 -6.59 -11.75 5.95
N ARG A 91 -7.19 -11.83 4.77
CA ARG A 91 -8.64 -11.67 4.59
C ARG A 91 -9.38 -12.91 5.11
N PRO A 92 -10.69 -12.79 5.40
CA PRO A 92 -11.50 -13.96 5.73
C PRO A 92 -11.33 -15.07 4.68
N GLY A 93 -10.84 -16.24 5.13
CA GLY A 93 -10.53 -17.39 4.26
C GLY A 93 -9.08 -17.48 3.77
N GLU A 94 -8.23 -16.49 4.01
CA GLU A 94 -6.79 -16.56 3.82
C GLU A 94 -6.11 -17.06 5.12
N LYS A 95 -5.05 -17.87 4.98
CA LYS A 95 -4.35 -18.44 6.15
C LYS A 95 -3.26 -17.54 6.70
N GLU A 96 -2.71 -16.66 5.87
CA GLU A 96 -1.54 -15.84 6.20
C GLU A 96 -1.69 -14.42 5.66
N ALA A 97 -1.06 -13.47 6.35
CA ALA A 97 -0.89 -12.13 5.87
C ALA A 97 -0.02 -12.12 4.59
N ILE A 98 -0.34 -11.24 3.66
CA ILE A 98 0.36 -11.14 2.39
C ILE A 98 1.07 -9.80 2.24
N TRP A 99 2.06 -9.77 1.37
CA TRP A 99 2.72 -8.55 0.97
C TRP A 99 2.04 -7.94 -0.26
N ILE A 100 1.89 -6.63 -0.21
CA ILE A 100 1.53 -5.81 -1.36
C ILE A 100 2.78 -5.01 -1.73
N ASP A 101 3.19 -5.14 -2.96
CA ASP A 101 4.28 -4.36 -3.54
C ASP A 101 3.72 -3.49 -4.67
N GLY A 102 4.17 -2.24 -4.74
CA GLY A 102 3.80 -1.33 -5.81
C GLY A 102 5.01 -0.57 -6.34
N GLU A 103 5.01 -0.31 -7.64
CA GLU A 103 6.01 0.55 -8.28
C GLU A 103 5.39 1.42 -9.37
N ALA A 104 5.94 2.62 -9.53
CA ALA A 104 5.57 3.57 -10.57
C ALA A 104 6.63 4.68 -10.68
N SER A 105 6.58 5.51 -11.72
CA SER A 105 7.43 6.72 -11.77
C SER A 105 7.04 7.72 -10.68
N ARG A 106 5.74 7.78 -10.32
CA ARG A 106 5.22 8.64 -9.27
C ARG A 106 4.15 7.91 -8.47
N ILE A 107 4.23 8.02 -7.15
CA ILE A 107 3.26 7.48 -6.20
C ILE A 107 2.75 8.65 -5.35
N GLU A 108 1.44 8.81 -5.27
CA GLU A 108 0.77 9.77 -4.41
C GLU A 108 0.01 9.04 -3.32
N ILE A 109 0.15 9.52 -2.09
CA ILE A 109 -0.53 8.97 -0.91
C ILE A 109 -1.31 10.10 -0.28
N ASP A 110 -2.61 9.90 -0.11
CA ASP A 110 -3.49 10.78 0.65
C ASP A 110 -4.02 10.02 1.87
N ASP A 111 -3.46 10.34 3.03
CA ASP A 111 -3.80 9.67 4.29
C ASP A 111 -5.22 10.03 4.76
N ARG A 112 -5.69 11.23 4.45
CA ARG A 112 -7.05 11.68 4.80
C ARG A 112 -8.10 11.00 3.93
N ALA A 113 -7.88 10.93 2.62
CA ALA A 113 -8.74 10.23 1.69
C ALA A 113 -8.56 8.72 1.75
N GLN A 114 -7.47 8.22 2.35
CA GLN A 114 -7.04 6.82 2.36
C GLN A 114 -6.87 6.25 0.95
N LYS A 115 -6.21 7.03 0.08
CA LYS A 115 -5.96 6.69 -1.31
C LYS A 115 -4.48 6.62 -1.61
N ILE A 116 -4.13 5.67 -2.47
CA ILE A 116 -2.81 5.55 -3.08
C ILE A 116 -3.00 5.55 -4.58
N GLU A 117 -2.31 6.45 -5.27
CA GLU A 117 -2.35 6.58 -6.72
C GLU A 117 -0.95 6.37 -7.28
N LEU A 118 -0.85 5.50 -8.27
CA LEU A 118 0.38 5.18 -8.97
C LEU A 118 0.27 5.68 -10.41
N PHE A 119 1.26 6.44 -10.86
CA PHE A 119 1.27 7.08 -12.18
C PHE A 119 2.50 6.66 -12.96
N GLU A 120 2.32 6.37 -14.24
CA GLU A 120 3.34 6.02 -15.22
C GLU A 120 4.08 4.71 -14.90
N ASN A 121 3.90 3.73 -15.75
CA ASN A 121 4.44 2.38 -15.59
C ASN A 121 4.04 1.74 -14.25
N ALA A 122 2.79 1.97 -13.85
CA ALA A 122 2.26 1.50 -12.59
C ALA A 122 2.10 -0.02 -12.57
N ARG A 123 2.57 -0.64 -11.48
CA ARG A 123 2.44 -2.07 -11.21
C ARG A 123 2.15 -2.28 -9.74
N VAL A 124 1.23 -3.17 -9.44
CA VAL A 124 0.92 -3.62 -8.07
C VAL A 124 0.88 -5.14 -8.07
N THR A 125 1.52 -5.75 -7.08
CA THR A 125 1.42 -7.18 -6.80
C THR A 125 0.83 -7.40 -5.42
N ARG A 126 -0.05 -8.39 -5.30
CA ARG A 126 -0.64 -8.86 -4.05
C ARG A 126 -0.45 -10.37 -3.95
N GLY A 127 0.51 -10.77 -3.13
CA GLY A 127 0.96 -12.16 -3.16
C GLY A 127 1.48 -12.52 -4.56
N CYS A 128 0.77 -13.42 -5.26
CA CYS A 128 1.13 -13.85 -6.61
C CYS A 128 0.29 -13.19 -7.72
N ASP A 129 -0.73 -12.44 -7.36
CA ASP A 129 -1.52 -11.66 -8.31
C ASP A 129 -0.77 -10.39 -8.69
N GLU A 130 -0.91 -9.98 -9.95
CA GLU A 130 -0.25 -8.77 -10.49
C GLU A 130 -1.21 -8.00 -11.38
N VAL A 131 -1.22 -6.69 -11.24
CA VAL A 131 -1.86 -5.77 -12.18
C VAL A 131 -0.85 -4.70 -12.61
N ALA A 132 -0.90 -4.32 -13.88
CA ALA A 132 -0.05 -3.28 -14.44
C ALA A 132 -0.82 -2.42 -15.45
N GLY A 133 -0.49 -1.16 -15.47
CA GLY A 133 -1.08 -0.15 -16.35
C GLY A 133 -0.27 1.14 -16.32
N ASP A 134 -0.84 2.20 -16.84
CA ASP A 134 -0.25 3.54 -16.75
C ASP A 134 -0.68 4.28 -15.48
N TYR A 135 -1.84 3.92 -14.97
CA TYR A 135 -2.40 4.46 -13.74
C TYR A 135 -3.08 3.36 -12.93
N ILE A 136 -2.84 3.37 -11.61
CA ILE A 136 -3.52 2.50 -10.65
C ILE A 136 -3.99 3.37 -9.48
N LEU A 137 -5.28 3.31 -9.17
CA LEU A 137 -5.87 3.84 -7.94
C LEU A 137 -6.18 2.70 -6.98
N VAL A 138 -5.77 2.86 -5.73
CA VAL A 138 -6.17 2.02 -4.60
C VAL A 138 -6.91 2.89 -3.60
N ASP A 139 -8.20 2.68 -3.43
CA ASP A 139 -8.99 3.29 -2.38
C ASP A 139 -9.12 2.29 -1.22
N GLN A 140 -8.39 2.54 -0.15
CA GLN A 140 -8.31 1.64 1.01
C GLN A 140 -9.61 1.65 1.85
N ARG A 141 -10.41 2.72 1.74
CA ARG A 141 -11.67 2.85 2.50
C ARG A 141 -12.78 2.00 1.90
N SER A 142 -12.89 2.01 0.57
CA SER A 142 -13.91 1.27 -0.17
C SER A 142 -13.42 -0.08 -0.67
N GLU A 143 -12.14 -0.41 -0.48
CA GLU A 143 -11.46 -1.57 -1.08
C GLU A 143 -11.56 -1.61 -2.61
N PHE A 144 -11.68 -0.44 -3.23
CA PHE A 144 -11.84 -0.28 -4.67
C PHE A 144 -10.50 -0.12 -5.37
N TYR A 145 -10.36 -0.76 -6.52
CA TYR A 145 -9.21 -0.66 -7.40
C TYR A 145 -9.65 -0.21 -8.78
N GLU A 146 -8.92 0.74 -9.36
CA GLU A 146 -9.05 1.13 -10.75
C GLU A 146 -7.68 1.05 -11.42
N VAL A 147 -7.61 0.43 -12.61
CA VAL A 147 -6.39 0.36 -13.42
C VAL A 147 -6.71 0.89 -14.80
N LYS A 148 -5.90 1.84 -15.29
CA LYS A 148 -6.03 2.41 -16.64
C LYS A 148 -4.77 2.12 -17.45
N GLY A 149 -4.96 1.76 -18.70
CA GLY A 149 -3.89 1.70 -19.69
C GLY A 149 -3.58 3.11 -20.22
N GLY A 150 -2.31 3.38 -20.52
CA GLY A 150 -1.87 4.67 -21.07
C GLY A 150 -2.19 4.81 -22.55
N LYS A 151 -2.28 6.06 -23.03
CA LYS A 151 -2.44 6.35 -24.48
C LYS A 151 -1.19 5.99 -25.26
N ASP A 152 0.00 6.11 -24.63
CA ASP A 152 1.33 5.88 -25.24
C ASP A 152 2.17 4.86 -24.45
N GLY A 153 1.56 4.12 -23.54
CA GLY A 153 2.27 3.25 -22.59
C GLY A 153 2.95 2.06 -23.26
N GLY A 154 4.09 1.63 -22.70
CA GLY A 154 4.92 0.51 -23.18
C GLY A 154 4.23 -0.84 -23.26
N GLN A 155 2.95 -0.95 -22.99
CA GLN A 155 2.06 -2.10 -23.20
C GLN A 155 0.91 -1.77 -24.17
N LYS A 156 1.11 -0.90 -25.15
CA LYS A 156 0.12 -0.54 -26.17
C LYS A 156 -1.22 -0.03 -25.60
N GLY A 157 -1.17 0.72 -24.50
CA GLY A 157 -2.34 1.33 -23.88
C GLY A 157 -3.29 0.35 -23.17
N ARG A 158 -2.87 -0.89 -22.91
CA ARG A 158 -3.72 -1.92 -22.30
C ARG A 158 -3.33 -2.17 -20.84
N VAL A 159 -4.33 -2.50 -20.03
CA VAL A 159 -4.14 -3.06 -18.69
C VAL A 159 -3.72 -4.52 -18.80
N LYS A 160 -2.77 -4.95 -17.97
CA LYS A 160 -2.39 -6.36 -17.81
C LYS A 160 -2.77 -6.81 -16.39
N ALA A 161 -3.44 -7.94 -16.27
CA ALA A 161 -3.70 -8.61 -15.01
C ALA A 161 -3.27 -10.06 -15.10
N ILE A 162 -2.60 -10.55 -14.06
CA ILE A 162 -2.25 -11.95 -13.83
C ILE A 162 -2.91 -12.34 -12.52
N ILE A 163 -3.84 -13.30 -12.57
CA ILE A 163 -4.59 -13.78 -11.42
C ILE A 163 -4.32 -15.27 -11.29
N GLN A 164 -3.83 -15.67 -10.13
CA GLN A 164 -3.53 -17.09 -9.89
C GLN A 164 -4.81 -17.86 -9.53
N PRO A 165 -4.97 -19.10 -10.03
CA PRO A 165 -6.10 -19.94 -9.67
C PRO A 165 -6.03 -20.31 -8.18
N LYS A 166 -7.16 -20.20 -7.49
CA LYS A 166 -7.28 -20.61 -6.08
C LYS A 166 -7.34 -22.15 -6.04
N GLY A 167 -6.34 -22.78 -5.40
CA GLY A 167 -6.39 -24.22 -5.06
C GLY A 167 -6.01 -25.20 -6.19
N GLY A 168 -5.38 -24.76 -7.25
CA GLY A 168 -4.91 -25.64 -8.32
C GLY A 168 -3.38 -25.76 -8.33
N GLY A 169 -2.85 -26.99 -8.50
CA GLY A 169 -1.42 -27.27 -8.62
C GLY A 169 -0.80 -26.79 -9.95
N ALA A 170 -1.17 -25.62 -10.43
CA ALA A 170 -0.52 -24.97 -11.55
C ALA A 170 0.83 -24.41 -11.10
N GLU A 171 1.86 -24.65 -11.88
CA GLU A 171 3.20 -24.14 -11.65
C GLU A 171 3.14 -22.58 -11.52
N PRO A 172 3.66 -22.00 -10.45
CA PRO A 172 3.56 -20.56 -10.23
C PRO A 172 4.31 -19.80 -11.32
N ALA A 173 3.65 -18.80 -11.90
CA ALA A 173 4.22 -17.95 -12.96
C ALA A 173 5.43 -17.10 -12.49
N LYS A 174 5.71 -17.08 -11.19
CA LYS A 174 6.86 -16.38 -10.57
C LYS A 174 7.56 -17.30 -9.55
N PRO A 175 8.91 -17.30 -9.49
CA PRO A 175 9.65 -17.98 -8.44
C PRO A 175 9.23 -17.44 -7.06
N GLY A 176 8.80 -18.34 -6.16
CA GLY A 176 8.37 -17.97 -4.81
C GLY A 176 6.86 -17.86 -4.59
N CYS A 177 6.06 -17.90 -5.65
CA CYS A 177 4.61 -18.06 -5.56
C CYS A 177 4.28 -19.55 -5.35
N LYS A 178 3.79 -19.91 -4.17
CA LYS A 178 3.34 -21.28 -3.80
C LYS A 178 1.81 -21.33 -3.74
#